data_b7b7e0990f85ccb5154be2406b64a35f
#
_entry.id   b7b7e0990f85ccb5154be2406b64a35f
#
_cell.length_a   1.000
_cell.length_b   1.000
_cell.length_c   1.000
_cell.angle_alpha   90.00
_cell.angle_beta   90.00
_cell.angle_gamma   90.00
#
_symmetry.space_group_name_H-M   'P 1'
#
loop_
_entity.id
_entity.type
_entity.pdbx_description
1 polymer ?
#
loop_
_entity_poly.entity_id
_entity_poly.type
_entity_poly.pdbx_seq_one_letter_code
_entity_poly.pdbx_strand_id
1 'polypeptide(L)'
;MKYQTELKDDVLFIRLEGDLIAGPDTQNLMAVAEEQVEGKILLCAVDLSNVRFMDSSGMGVLVSLLTKFRNRGGELVLIKPSDHIRKLLIVTKLNAIFTIAENDNFAAQFLKESIY
;
A
#
# COMPACT_ATOMS: atom_id res chain seq x y z
N MET A 1 -7.31 13.32 1.73
CA MET A 1 -6.73 12.09 2.31
C MET A 1 -5.77 12.44 3.43
N LYS A 2 -5.82 11.67 4.47
CA LYS A 2 -4.81 11.73 5.54
C LYS A 2 -4.02 10.44 5.53
N TYR A 3 -2.76 10.48 5.95
CA TYR A 3 -1.97 9.28 6.09
C TYR A 3 -1.05 9.36 7.30
N GLN A 4 -0.74 8.20 7.83
CA GLN A 4 0.24 8.02 8.90
C GLN A 4 1.19 6.91 8.49
N THR A 5 2.45 7.03 8.86
CA THR A 5 3.45 6.00 8.62
C THR A 5 4.00 5.49 9.94
N GLU A 6 4.29 4.20 9.98
CA GLU A 6 4.86 3.55 11.14
C GLU A 6 5.84 2.48 10.65
N LEU A 7 7.06 2.52 11.14
CA LEU A 7 8.03 1.48 10.83
C LEU A 7 8.08 0.50 12.00
N LYS A 8 7.76 -0.76 11.73
CA LYS A 8 7.69 -1.79 12.75
C LYS A 8 8.24 -3.11 12.19
N ASP A 9 9.26 -3.66 12.82
CA ASP A 9 9.90 -4.92 12.41
C ASP A 9 10.34 -4.90 10.94
N ASP A 10 10.91 -3.77 10.48
CA ASP A 10 11.38 -3.55 9.11
C ASP A 10 10.25 -3.49 8.08
N VAL A 11 9.01 -3.38 8.51
CA VAL A 11 7.85 -3.18 7.64
C VAL A 11 7.35 -1.76 7.78
N LEU A 12 7.23 -1.06 6.66
CA LEU A 12 6.62 0.25 6.64
C LEU A 12 5.11 0.10 6.54
N PHE A 13 4.41 0.48 7.59
CA PHE A 13 2.94 0.54 7.56
C PHE A 13 2.52 1.94 7.15
N ILE A 14 1.74 2.02 6.09
CA ILE A 14 1.13 3.27 5.62
C ILE A 14 -0.37 3.16 5.85
N ARG A 15 -0.89 3.97 6.77
CA ARG A 15 -2.32 3.95 7.09
C ARG A 15 -2.99 5.13 6.42
N LEU A 16 -3.90 4.84 5.50
CA LEU A 16 -4.62 5.84 4.73
C LEU A 16 -6.02 6.04 5.29
N GLU A 17 -6.52 7.28 5.23
CA GLU A 17 -7.85 7.63 5.70
C GLU A 17 -8.49 8.61 4.73
N GLY A 18 -9.75 8.37 4.40
CA GLY A 18 -10.56 9.24 3.55
C GLY A 18 -10.58 8.80 2.10
N ASP A 19 -10.48 9.76 1.19
CA ASP A 19 -10.59 9.50 -0.25
C ASP A 19 -9.19 9.46 -0.87
N LEU A 20 -8.87 8.38 -1.52
CA LEU A 20 -7.58 8.21 -2.21
C LEU A 20 -7.73 8.67 -3.66
N ILE A 21 -7.42 9.94 -3.87
CA ILE A 21 -7.54 10.61 -5.16
C ILE A 21 -6.25 11.41 -5.43
N ALA A 22 -6.08 11.90 -6.66
CA ALA A 22 -4.93 12.71 -7.00
C ALA A 22 -4.90 14.02 -6.18
N GLY A 23 -3.71 14.49 -5.83
CA GLY A 23 -3.53 15.74 -5.11
C GLY A 23 -2.20 15.84 -4.37
N PRO A 24 -1.98 16.94 -3.65
CA PRO A 24 -0.73 17.14 -2.90
C PRO A 24 -0.44 16.06 -1.87
N ASP A 25 -1.48 15.54 -1.23
CA ASP A 25 -1.32 14.49 -0.20
C ASP A 25 -0.74 13.21 -0.78
N THR A 26 -1.19 12.81 -1.97
CA THR A 26 -0.66 11.63 -2.64
C THR A 26 0.77 11.86 -3.11
N GLN A 27 1.10 13.06 -3.55
CA GLN A 27 2.48 13.40 -3.92
C GLN A 27 3.41 13.33 -2.70
N ASN A 28 2.97 13.84 -1.55
CA ASN A 28 3.73 13.75 -0.31
C ASN A 28 3.93 12.30 0.11
N LEU A 29 2.90 11.49 0.00
CA LEU A 29 2.97 10.07 0.32
C LEU A 29 4.00 9.36 -0.56
N MET A 30 4.01 9.65 -1.86
CA MET A 30 4.98 9.07 -2.79
C MET A 30 6.41 9.46 -2.43
N ALA A 31 6.63 10.71 -2.01
CA ALA A 31 7.95 11.19 -1.59
C ALA A 31 8.42 10.46 -0.32
N VAL A 32 7.54 10.25 0.64
CA VAL A 32 7.85 9.50 1.86
C VAL A 32 8.23 8.06 1.53
N ALA A 33 7.46 7.42 0.65
CA ALA A 33 7.75 6.05 0.23
C ALA A 33 9.10 5.94 -0.47
N GLU A 34 9.42 6.88 -1.35
CA GLU A 34 10.70 6.92 -2.05
C GLU A 34 11.86 7.03 -1.07
N GLU A 35 11.75 7.90 -0.09
CA GLU A 35 12.77 8.08 0.95
C GLU A 35 13.00 6.78 1.73
N GLN A 36 11.94 6.07 2.09
CA GLN A 36 12.05 4.82 2.82
C GLN A 36 12.70 3.72 1.98
N VAL A 37 12.35 3.63 0.71
CA VAL A 37 12.95 2.66 -0.21
C VAL A 37 14.44 2.94 -0.38
N GLU A 38 14.83 4.20 -0.52
CA GLU A 38 16.24 4.59 -0.60
C GLU A 38 16.97 4.25 0.71
N GLY A 39 16.29 4.31 1.84
CA GLY A 39 16.81 3.88 3.14
C GLY A 39 16.83 2.37 3.33
N LYS A 40 16.57 1.59 2.27
CA LYS A 40 16.59 0.12 2.25
C LYS A 40 15.44 -0.54 3.02
N ILE A 41 14.32 0.14 3.18
CA ILE A 41 13.09 -0.48 3.66
C ILE A 41 12.42 -1.11 2.44
N LEU A 42 12.28 -2.43 2.45
CA LEU A 42 11.81 -3.19 1.29
C LEU A 42 10.40 -3.73 1.44
N LEU A 43 9.83 -3.70 2.65
CA LEU A 43 8.51 -4.27 2.92
C LEU A 43 7.54 -3.16 3.29
N CYS A 44 6.39 -3.16 2.64
CA CYS A 44 5.37 -2.15 2.85
C CYS A 44 3.99 -2.78 2.99
N ALA A 45 3.22 -2.32 3.98
CA ALA A 45 1.83 -2.69 4.15
C ALA A 45 0.98 -1.42 4.12
N VAL A 46 0.06 -1.33 3.17
CA VAL A 46 -0.84 -0.18 3.02
C VAL A 46 -2.19 -0.53 3.60
N ASP A 47 -2.54 0.11 4.70
CA ASP A 47 -3.80 -0.11 5.40
C ASP A 47 -4.88 0.73 4.74
N LEU A 48 -5.85 0.06 4.12
CA LEU A 48 -6.97 0.67 3.42
C LEU A 48 -8.28 0.60 4.22
N SER A 49 -8.23 0.17 5.47
CA SER A 49 -9.46 -0.05 6.27
C SER A 49 -10.27 1.23 6.47
N ASN A 50 -9.61 2.39 6.44
CA ASN A 50 -10.26 3.69 6.60
C ASN A 50 -10.35 4.49 5.30
N VAL A 51 -10.09 3.86 4.16
CA VAL A 51 -10.27 4.48 2.85
C VAL A 51 -11.72 4.27 2.40
N ARG A 52 -12.43 5.37 2.23
CA ARG A 52 -13.84 5.38 1.87
C ARG A 52 -14.05 5.26 0.36
N PHE A 53 -13.21 5.94 -0.42
CA PHE A 53 -13.36 6.06 -1.86
C PHE A 53 -11.99 6.07 -2.52
N MET A 54 -11.94 5.54 -3.74
CA MET A 54 -10.73 5.55 -4.55
C MET A 54 -11.12 5.67 -6.02
N ASP A 55 -10.49 6.60 -6.74
CA ASP A 55 -10.66 6.72 -8.19
C ASP A 55 -9.51 6.07 -8.94
N SER A 56 -9.47 6.24 -10.26
CA SER A 56 -8.41 5.67 -11.07
C SER A 56 -7.03 6.24 -10.73
N SER A 57 -6.96 7.50 -10.32
CA SER A 57 -5.72 8.12 -9.87
C SER A 57 -5.23 7.49 -8.57
N GLY A 58 -6.14 7.22 -7.64
CA GLY A 58 -5.82 6.53 -6.40
C GLY A 58 -5.32 5.10 -6.63
N MET A 59 -5.95 4.38 -7.55
CA MET A 59 -5.46 3.06 -7.96
C MET A 59 -4.05 3.14 -8.53
N GLY A 60 -3.78 4.18 -9.34
CA GLY A 60 -2.46 4.44 -9.88
C GLY A 60 -1.41 4.68 -8.80
N VAL A 61 -1.79 5.35 -7.72
CA VAL A 61 -0.90 5.55 -6.57
C VAL A 61 -0.52 4.22 -5.95
N LEU A 62 -1.47 3.33 -5.73
CA LEU A 62 -1.20 2.00 -5.17
C LEU A 62 -0.28 1.18 -6.08
N VAL A 63 -0.52 1.21 -7.38
CA VAL A 63 0.34 0.52 -8.35
C VAL A 63 1.75 1.09 -8.34
N SER A 64 1.89 2.41 -8.27
CA SER A 64 3.19 3.07 -8.22
C SER A 64 3.96 2.70 -6.94
N LEU A 65 3.28 2.63 -5.81
CA LEU A 65 3.89 2.18 -4.56
C LEU A 65 4.38 0.74 -4.68
N LEU A 66 3.55 -0.15 -5.20
CA LEU A 66 3.94 -1.56 -5.42
C LEU A 66 5.18 -1.66 -6.30
N THR A 67 5.20 -0.91 -7.38
CA THR A 67 6.31 -0.91 -8.32
C THR A 67 7.61 -0.43 -7.67
N LYS A 68 7.54 0.63 -6.85
CA LYS A 68 8.73 1.14 -6.14
C LYS A 68 9.37 0.07 -5.26
N PHE A 69 8.57 -0.64 -4.48
CA PHE A 69 9.09 -1.67 -3.60
C PHE A 69 9.58 -2.89 -4.38
N ARG A 70 8.83 -3.34 -5.37
CA ARG A 70 9.22 -4.50 -6.20
C ARG A 70 10.49 -4.27 -7.01
N ASN A 71 10.68 -3.05 -7.51
CA ASN A 71 11.90 -2.71 -8.27
C ASN A 71 13.17 -2.81 -7.44
N ARG A 72 13.06 -2.75 -6.12
CA ARG A 72 14.19 -2.88 -5.20
C ARG A 72 14.27 -4.26 -4.54
N GLY A 73 13.51 -5.23 -5.06
CA GLY A 73 13.49 -6.58 -4.52
C GLY A 73 12.58 -6.75 -3.32
N GLY A 74 11.74 -5.77 -3.05
CA GLY A 74 10.78 -5.81 -1.94
C GLY A 74 9.40 -6.24 -2.34
N GLU A 75 8.44 -5.98 -1.48
CA GLU A 75 7.03 -6.35 -1.70
C GLU A 75 6.11 -5.40 -0.95
N LEU A 76 4.84 -5.36 -1.40
CA LEU A 76 3.82 -4.55 -0.80
C LEU A 76 2.52 -5.35 -0.69
N VAL A 77 1.81 -5.23 0.44
CA VAL A 77 0.48 -5.81 0.61
C VAL A 77 -0.52 -4.74 0.98
N LEU A 78 -1.79 -5.00 0.68
CA LEU A 78 -2.90 -4.14 1.09
C LEU A 78 -3.59 -4.78 2.28
N ILE A 79 -3.91 -3.96 3.29
CA ILE A 79 -4.60 -4.43 4.49
C ILE A 79 -6.05 -3.98 4.45
N LYS A 80 -6.94 -4.95 4.53
CA LYS A 80 -8.37 -4.80 4.83
C LYS A 80 -9.08 -3.72 4.00
N PRO A 81 -8.99 -3.78 2.66
CA PRO A 81 -9.79 -2.86 1.85
C PRO A 81 -11.28 -3.12 2.05
N SER A 82 -12.10 -2.07 1.95
CA SER A 82 -13.55 -2.21 2.02
C SER A 82 -14.07 -3.06 0.87
N ASP A 83 -15.32 -3.53 0.98
CA ASP A 83 -15.94 -4.30 -0.09
C ASP A 83 -16.01 -3.51 -1.40
N HIS A 84 -16.25 -2.20 -1.31
CA HIS A 84 -16.27 -1.33 -2.48
C HIS A 84 -14.90 -1.30 -3.17
N ILE A 85 -13.83 -1.15 -2.41
CA ILE A 85 -12.46 -1.12 -2.97
C ILE A 85 -12.06 -2.50 -3.50
N ARG A 86 -12.45 -3.58 -2.81
CA ARG A 86 -12.21 -4.94 -3.32
C ARG A 86 -12.85 -5.14 -4.68
N LYS A 87 -14.09 -4.68 -4.86
CA LYS A 87 -14.78 -4.77 -6.15
C LYS A 87 -14.07 -3.97 -7.23
N LEU A 88 -13.58 -2.77 -6.91
CA LEU A 88 -12.79 -1.98 -7.85
C LEU A 88 -11.54 -2.70 -8.28
N LEU A 89 -10.83 -3.33 -7.36
CA LEU A 89 -9.64 -4.11 -7.68
C LEU A 89 -9.96 -5.28 -8.61
N ILE A 90 -11.08 -5.96 -8.38
CA ILE A 90 -11.52 -7.09 -9.22
C ILE A 90 -11.90 -6.61 -10.62
N VAL A 91 -12.72 -5.56 -10.72
CA VAL A 91 -13.19 -5.03 -12.01
C VAL A 91 -12.02 -4.55 -12.86
N THR A 92 -11.01 -3.96 -12.24
CA THR A 92 -9.81 -3.48 -12.94
C THR A 92 -8.74 -4.56 -13.11
N LYS A 93 -8.99 -5.76 -12.59
CA LYS A 93 -8.05 -6.90 -12.58
C LYS A 93 -6.78 -6.64 -11.77
N LEU A 94 -6.74 -5.60 -10.95
CA LEU A 94 -5.60 -5.30 -10.09
C LEU A 94 -5.47 -6.29 -8.93
N ASN A 95 -6.55 -7.02 -8.61
CA ASN A 95 -6.47 -8.09 -7.61
C ASN A 95 -5.48 -9.20 -7.98
N ALA A 96 -5.09 -9.27 -9.26
CA ALA A 96 -4.09 -10.25 -9.70
C ALA A 96 -2.66 -9.87 -9.28
N ILE A 97 -2.41 -8.57 -9.04
CA ILE A 97 -1.06 -8.09 -8.71
C ILE A 97 -0.91 -7.72 -7.23
N PHE A 98 -2.02 -7.52 -6.51
CA PHE A 98 -1.99 -7.17 -5.09
C PHE A 98 -2.37 -8.36 -4.22
N THR A 99 -1.62 -8.55 -3.15
CA THR A 99 -1.99 -9.44 -2.06
C THR A 99 -2.75 -8.65 -1.02
N ILE A 100 -3.83 -9.22 -0.52
CA ILE A 100 -4.68 -8.60 0.49
C ILE A 100 -4.56 -9.38 1.80
N ALA A 101 -4.23 -8.68 2.87
CA ALA A 101 -4.15 -9.23 4.22
C ALA A 101 -5.29 -8.68 5.07
N GLU A 102 -5.79 -9.50 5.99
CA GLU A 102 -6.93 -9.10 6.84
C GLU A 102 -6.51 -8.31 8.08
N ASN A 103 -5.22 -8.34 8.44
CA ASN A 103 -4.72 -7.60 9.60
C ASN A 103 -3.22 -7.37 9.46
N ASP A 104 -2.66 -6.60 10.40
CA ASP A 104 -1.25 -6.24 10.42
C ASP A 104 -0.33 -7.46 10.59
N ASN A 105 -0.71 -8.39 11.45
CA ASN A 105 0.13 -9.57 11.73
C ASN A 105 0.26 -10.46 10.49
N PHE A 106 -0.84 -10.68 9.79
CA PHE A 106 -0.85 -11.47 8.58
C PHE A 106 -0.03 -10.79 7.48
N ALA A 107 -0.19 -9.46 7.35
CA ALA A 107 0.57 -8.67 6.40
C ALA A 107 2.08 -8.78 6.65
N ALA A 108 2.51 -8.58 7.89
CA ALA A 108 3.91 -8.65 8.26
C ALA A 108 4.49 -10.03 7.99
N GLN A 109 3.76 -11.08 8.34
CA GLN A 109 4.19 -12.45 8.11
C GLN A 109 4.37 -12.74 6.61
N PHE A 110 3.37 -12.39 5.81
CA PHE A 110 3.44 -12.57 4.36
C PHE A 110 4.64 -11.84 3.76
N LEU A 111 4.83 -10.58 4.15
CA LEU A 111 5.92 -9.76 3.62
C LEU A 111 7.28 -10.35 3.95
N LYS A 112 7.48 -10.77 5.19
CA LYS A 112 8.76 -11.35 5.62
C LYS A 112 9.07 -12.66 4.91
N GLU A 113 8.06 -13.47 4.64
CA GLU A 113 8.22 -14.72 3.91
C GLU A 113 8.49 -14.49 2.41
N SER A 114 8.06 -13.36 1.86
CA SER A 114 8.16 -13.08 0.42
C SER A 114 9.58 -12.80 -0.06
N ILE A 115 10.48 -12.41 0.83
CA ILE A 115 11.86 -12.03 0.48
C ILE A 115 12.92 -13.00 1.00
N TYR A 116 12.49 -14.07 1.69
CA TYR A 116 13.43 -15.07 2.23
C TYR A 116 13.24 -16.42 1.61
#